data_d68f1f5529ea1478be6891cbfdf11657
#
_entry.id   d68f1f5529ea1478be6891cbfdf11657
#
_cell.length_a   1.000
_cell.length_b   1.000
_cell.length_c   1.000
_cell.angle_alpha   90.00
_cell.angle_beta   90.00
_cell.angle_gamma   90.00
#
_symmetry.space_group_name_H-M   'P 1'
#
loop_
_entity.id
_entity.type
_entity.pdbx_description
1 polymer ?
#
loop_
_entity_poly.entity_id
_entity_poly.type
_entity_poly.pdbx_seq_one_letter_code
_entity_poly.pdbx_strand_id
1 'polypeptide(L)'
;MKGSGIISGNGDEQSTLVVVFLRGGADGLTLVPPVGNSDYYKVRPTLAVAEKDILKLGDVNCGLNPAFSGLYNIYREGGLTVAPGVGSNDETRSHFYAQDLMEHGGQLAGGWLGRFLRYRKGRPPSALSAVALGKSMPEVLRGAPAATVMESLDTFSLGSGSGPTESLQTELGVLYGAKENILGPAARDTLEALGRVERLRREDLPPENGAEYRDDSFANGLRQTARLIRARVGLEAV
;
A
#
# COMPACT_ATOMS: atom_id res chain seq x y z
N MET A 1 25.70 2.00 -22.55
CA MET A 1 24.60 2.91 -22.17
C MET A 1 23.40 2.60 -23.06
N LYS A 2 22.44 1.82 -22.60
CA LYS A 2 21.13 1.65 -23.25
C LYS A 2 20.12 2.30 -22.34
N GLY A 3 19.38 3.27 -22.89
CA GLY A 3 18.52 4.17 -22.18
C GLY A 3 17.41 3.45 -21.42
N SER A 4 17.14 3.95 -20.24
CA SER A 4 15.97 3.70 -19.43
C SER A 4 14.72 3.93 -20.29
N GLY A 5 14.08 2.85 -20.70
CA GLY A 5 12.74 2.89 -21.28
C GLY A 5 11.77 3.27 -20.17
N ILE A 6 11.36 4.54 -20.14
CA ILE A 6 10.11 4.92 -19.49
C ILE A 6 9.03 4.12 -20.22
N ILE A 7 8.41 3.17 -19.51
CA ILE A 7 7.21 2.51 -20.02
C ILE A 7 6.14 3.59 -20.11
N SER A 8 6.01 4.18 -21.28
CA SER A 8 4.87 5.02 -21.63
C SER A 8 3.68 4.05 -21.78
N GLY A 9 2.93 3.88 -20.72
CA GLY A 9 1.64 3.21 -20.79
C GLY A 9 0.76 3.96 -21.77
N ASN A 10 0.18 3.26 -22.71
CA ASN A 10 -0.88 3.77 -23.57
C ASN A 10 -1.95 4.40 -22.67
N GLY A 11 -2.42 5.59 -23.00
CA GLY A 11 -3.16 6.54 -22.17
C GLY A 11 -4.49 6.09 -21.52
N ASP A 12 -4.78 4.79 -21.41
CA ASP A 12 -5.97 4.21 -20.76
C ASP A 12 -5.65 3.18 -19.67
N GLU A 13 -4.40 2.81 -19.44
CA GLU A 13 -4.05 1.90 -18.34
C GLU A 13 -3.94 2.68 -17.04
N GLN A 14 -4.87 2.43 -16.15
CA GLN A 14 -4.88 2.97 -14.80
C GLN A 14 -3.76 2.34 -13.98
N SER A 15 -2.71 3.11 -13.70
CA SER A 15 -1.64 2.69 -12.79
C SER A 15 -2.08 2.87 -11.33
N THR A 16 -1.81 1.87 -10.50
CA THR A 16 -2.06 1.91 -9.06
C THR A 16 -0.73 1.91 -8.31
N LEU A 17 -0.57 2.83 -7.37
CA LEU A 17 0.55 2.85 -6.44
C LEU A 17 0.24 1.97 -5.24
N VAL A 18 0.98 0.88 -5.06
CA VAL A 18 0.91 0.04 -3.86
C VAL A 18 2.01 0.44 -2.90
N VAL A 19 1.65 0.86 -1.68
CA VAL A 19 2.59 1.24 -0.62
C VAL A 19 2.57 0.19 0.47
N VAL A 20 3.68 -0.51 0.65
CA VAL A 20 3.86 -1.48 1.72
C VAL A 20 4.80 -0.91 2.76
N PHE A 21 4.27 -0.53 3.92
CA PHE A 21 5.05 -0.02 5.03
C PHE A 21 5.22 -1.10 6.10
N LEU A 22 6.42 -1.65 6.20
CA LEU A 22 6.78 -2.65 7.22
C LEU A 22 7.00 -1.95 8.57
N ARG A 23 5.90 -1.62 9.23
CA ARG A 23 5.88 -0.87 10.48
C ARG A 23 6.39 -1.71 11.64
N GLY A 24 7.37 -1.18 12.37
CA GLY A 24 7.83 -1.69 13.66
C GLY A 24 8.40 -3.11 13.64
N GLY A 25 9.62 -3.32 13.32
CA GLY A 25 10.31 -4.61 13.40
C GLY A 25 11.06 -5.02 12.15
N ALA A 26 10.93 -4.29 11.06
CA ALA A 26 11.77 -4.48 9.89
C ALA A 26 13.17 -3.89 10.15
N ASP A 27 14.17 -4.73 10.19
CA ASP A 27 15.58 -4.34 10.36
C ASP A 27 16.23 -4.17 8.98
N GLY A 28 16.47 -2.93 8.57
CA GLY A 28 17.04 -2.61 7.25
C GLY A 28 18.34 -3.31 6.95
N LEU A 29 19.22 -3.49 7.95
CA LEU A 29 20.49 -4.20 7.78
C LEU A 29 20.34 -5.72 7.64
N THR A 30 19.22 -6.28 8.09
CA THR A 30 18.88 -7.69 7.83
C THR A 30 18.20 -7.86 6.48
N LEU A 31 17.35 -6.90 6.09
CA LEU A 31 16.64 -6.95 4.81
C LEU A 31 17.56 -6.69 3.62
N VAL A 32 18.45 -5.70 3.77
CA VAL A 32 19.41 -5.26 2.75
C VAL A 32 20.82 -5.24 3.36
N PRO A 33 21.42 -6.42 3.61
CA PRO A 33 22.72 -6.50 4.24
C PRO A 33 23.82 -5.91 3.35
N PRO A 34 24.82 -5.21 3.96
CA PRO A 34 26.00 -4.77 3.25
C PRO A 34 26.91 -5.96 2.91
N VAL A 35 27.45 -5.98 1.71
CA VAL A 35 28.38 -7.00 1.22
C VAL A 35 29.82 -6.55 1.42
N GLY A 36 30.69 -7.43 1.88
CA GLY A 36 32.12 -7.14 2.03
C GLY A 36 32.46 -6.18 3.16
N ASN A 37 31.52 -5.86 4.05
CA ASN A 37 31.72 -4.95 5.18
C ASN A 37 32.06 -5.72 6.46
N SER A 38 33.33 -5.73 6.86
CA SER A 38 33.77 -6.45 8.07
C SER A 38 33.14 -5.93 9.35
N ASP A 39 32.79 -4.64 9.43
CA ASP A 39 32.21 -4.05 10.61
C ASP A 39 30.75 -4.48 10.82
N TYR A 40 30.03 -4.74 9.73
CA TYR A 40 28.70 -5.36 9.80
C TYR A 40 28.73 -6.68 10.57
N TYR A 41 29.68 -7.55 10.28
CA TYR A 41 29.81 -8.84 10.96
C TYR A 41 30.32 -8.72 12.40
N LYS A 42 31.23 -7.74 12.67
CA LYS A 42 31.72 -7.49 14.03
C LYS A 42 30.63 -7.00 14.97
N VAL A 43 29.78 -6.07 14.53
CA VAL A 43 28.74 -5.48 15.37
C VAL A 43 27.46 -6.30 15.43
N ARG A 44 27.32 -7.30 14.54
CA ARG A 44 26.14 -8.18 14.47
C ARG A 44 26.52 -9.67 14.42
N PRO A 45 27.30 -10.18 15.38
CA PRO A 45 27.88 -11.53 15.30
C PRO A 45 26.84 -12.66 15.21
N THR A 46 25.61 -12.43 15.68
CA THR A 46 24.51 -13.40 15.67
C THR A 46 23.39 -13.09 14.69
N LEU A 47 23.28 -11.83 14.25
CA LEU A 47 22.17 -11.38 13.38
C LEU A 47 22.62 -11.11 11.94
N ALA A 48 23.93 -11.07 11.67
CA ALA A 48 24.43 -10.85 10.33
C ALA A 48 24.02 -11.99 9.40
N VAL A 49 23.53 -11.64 8.22
CA VAL A 49 23.31 -12.60 7.13
C VAL A 49 24.66 -13.08 6.62
N ALA A 50 24.88 -14.39 6.56
CA ALA A 50 26.15 -14.93 6.07
C ALA A 50 26.39 -14.47 4.62
N GLU A 51 27.62 -14.02 4.31
CA GLU A 51 27.91 -13.41 3.01
C GLU A 51 27.60 -14.33 1.81
N LYS A 52 27.80 -15.64 1.99
CA LYS A 52 27.52 -16.66 0.98
C LYS A 52 26.03 -16.77 0.63
N ASP A 53 25.15 -16.35 1.56
CA ASP A 53 23.69 -16.47 1.42
C ASP A 53 23.07 -15.17 0.90
N ILE A 54 23.81 -14.05 0.89
CA ILE A 54 23.32 -12.75 0.42
C ILE A 54 23.09 -12.79 -1.09
N LEU A 55 21.91 -12.37 -1.53
CA LEU A 55 21.57 -12.19 -2.94
C LEU A 55 22.16 -10.85 -3.42
N LYS A 56 23.37 -10.87 -3.99
CA LYS A 56 24.14 -9.67 -4.35
C LYS A 56 23.45 -8.85 -5.44
N LEU A 57 23.45 -7.51 -5.27
CA LEU A 57 22.83 -6.55 -6.19
C LEU A 57 23.89 -5.89 -7.07
N GLY A 58 24.21 -6.52 -8.21
CA GLY A 58 25.17 -5.96 -9.19
C GLY A 58 26.50 -5.53 -8.56
N ASP A 59 26.95 -4.32 -8.90
CA ASP A 59 28.23 -3.76 -8.43
C ASP A 59 28.09 -2.89 -7.16
N VAL A 60 26.94 -2.89 -6.49
CA VAL A 60 26.75 -2.17 -5.22
C VAL A 60 27.13 -3.04 -4.03
N ASN A 61 27.68 -2.40 -2.98
CA ASN A 61 28.12 -3.10 -1.79
C ASN A 61 26.95 -3.49 -0.85
N CYS A 62 25.87 -4.00 -1.42
CA CYS A 62 24.73 -4.54 -0.66
C CYS A 62 24.03 -5.66 -1.43
N GLY A 63 23.15 -6.36 -0.75
CA GLY A 63 22.34 -7.41 -1.35
C GLY A 63 21.00 -7.54 -0.65
N LEU A 64 20.18 -8.47 -1.10
CA LEU A 64 18.92 -8.80 -0.45
C LEU A 64 19.09 -10.02 0.45
N ASN A 65 18.33 -10.04 1.55
CA ASN A 65 18.19 -11.24 2.35
C ASN A 65 17.67 -12.41 1.50
N PRO A 66 18.13 -13.64 1.71
CA PRO A 66 17.66 -14.82 0.95
C PRO A 66 16.12 -15.00 0.96
N ALA A 67 15.45 -14.56 2.02
CA ALA A 67 13.98 -14.60 2.09
C ALA A 67 13.29 -13.75 1.00
N PHE A 68 14.03 -12.83 0.37
CA PHE A 68 13.55 -11.99 -0.74
C PHE A 68 13.90 -12.53 -2.13
N SER A 69 14.08 -13.84 -2.26
CA SER A 69 14.40 -14.46 -3.55
C SER A 69 13.42 -14.08 -4.67
N GLY A 70 12.12 -13.96 -4.36
CA GLY A 70 11.10 -13.47 -5.30
C GLY A 70 11.36 -12.03 -5.78
N LEU A 71 11.71 -11.12 -4.87
CA LEU A 71 12.08 -9.75 -5.21
C LEU A 71 13.40 -9.69 -5.98
N TYR A 72 14.33 -10.58 -5.67
CA TYR A 72 15.59 -10.66 -6.41
C TYR A 72 15.40 -11.04 -7.88
N ASN A 73 14.43 -11.90 -8.19
CA ASN A 73 14.09 -12.20 -9.58
C ASN A 73 13.56 -10.96 -10.31
N ILE A 74 12.67 -10.19 -9.66
CA ILE A 74 12.17 -8.91 -10.21
C ILE A 74 13.31 -7.92 -10.41
N TYR A 75 14.28 -7.87 -9.48
CA TYR A 75 15.48 -7.05 -9.62
C TYR A 75 16.29 -7.43 -10.86
N ARG A 76 16.52 -8.72 -11.08
CA ARG A 76 17.26 -9.22 -12.25
C ARG A 76 16.58 -8.90 -13.58
N GLU A 77 15.28 -8.80 -13.58
CA GLU A 77 14.46 -8.42 -14.72
C GLU A 77 14.38 -6.89 -14.92
N GLY A 78 15.00 -6.11 -14.02
CA GLY A 78 15.00 -4.65 -14.07
C GLY A 78 13.71 -3.98 -13.53
N GLY A 79 12.84 -4.77 -12.90
CA GLY A 79 11.56 -4.29 -12.32
C GLY A 79 11.68 -3.81 -10.88
N LEU A 80 12.83 -3.93 -10.23
CA LEU A 80 13.04 -3.51 -8.83
C LEU A 80 14.27 -2.62 -8.71
N THR A 81 14.13 -1.54 -7.94
CA THR A 81 15.26 -0.72 -7.47
C THR A 81 15.35 -0.80 -5.95
N VAL A 82 16.56 -0.94 -5.42
CA VAL A 82 16.83 -0.96 -3.97
C VAL A 82 17.59 0.30 -3.59
N ALA A 83 17.08 1.03 -2.60
CA ALA A 83 17.68 2.25 -2.07
C ALA A 83 18.04 2.07 -0.58
N PRO A 84 19.24 1.56 -0.26
CA PRO A 84 19.68 1.42 1.13
C PRO A 84 20.01 2.78 1.76
N GLY A 85 20.01 2.84 3.10
CA GLY A 85 20.43 4.03 3.83
C GLY A 85 19.44 5.21 3.78
N VAL A 86 18.19 4.97 3.40
CA VAL A 86 17.14 5.98 3.45
C VAL A 86 16.61 6.10 4.88
N GLY A 87 16.55 7.32 5.40
CA GLY A 87 16.09 7.58 6.76
C GLY A 87 15.79 9.06 6.97
N SER A 88 15.52 9.44 8.21
CA SER A 88 15.33 10.82 8.66
C SER A 88 16.53 11.29 9.48
N ASN A 89 16.63 12.61 9.71
CA ASN A 89 17.62 13.21 10.61
C ASN A 89 17.16 13.16 12.10
N ASP A 90 16.25 12.25 12.43
CA ASP A 90 15.75 12.12 13.79
C ASP A 90 16.79 11.45 14.69
N GLU A 91 17.13 12.11 15.79
CA GLU A 91 18.07 11.64 16.81
C GLU A 91 17.38 11.12 18.09
N THR A 92 16.04 11.20 18.15
CA THR A 92 15.29 10.86 19.36
C THR A 92 15.30 9.38 19.69
N ARG A 93 15.58 8.51 18.71
CA ARG A 93 15.45 7.05 18.78
C ARG A 93 14.02 6.59 19.11
N SER A 94 13.02 7.46 18.91
CA SER A 94 11.61 7.11 19.06
C SER A 94 11.11 6.40 17.80
N HIS A 95 10.74 5.14 17.91
CA HIS A 95 10.15 4.40 16.82
C HIS A 95 8.87 5.04 16.29
N PHE A 96 8.01 5.55 17.18
CA PHE A 96 6.77 6.20 16.81
C PHE A 96 7.01 7.50 16.02
N TYR A 97 7.92 8.34 16.54
CA TYR A 97 8.25 9.59 15.86
C TYR A 97 8.92 9.33 14.49
N ALA A 98 9.82 8.37 14.40
CA ALA A 98 10.45 8.00 13.14
C ALA A 98 9.43 7.45 12.12
N GLN A 99 8.44 6.67 12.56
CA GLN A 99 7.35 6.21 11.72
C GLN A 99 6.52 7.38 11.18
N ASP A 100 6.15 8.32 12.04
CA ASP A 100 5.40 9.51 11.63
C ASP A 100 6.19 10.34 10.61
N LEU A 101 7.48 10.56 10.83
CA LEU A 101 8.35 11.26 9.87
C LEU A 101 8.39 10.57 8.51
N MET A 102 8.44 9.25 8.48
CA MET A 102 8.41 8.48 7.23
C MET A 102 7.05 8.60 6.53
N GLU A 103 5.95 8.50 7.26
CA GLU A 103 4.60 8.64 6.71
C GLU A 103 4.27 10.08 6.30
N HIS A 104 4.84 11.06 6.97
CA HIS A 104 4.72 12.47 6.56
C HIS A 104 5.66 12.84 5.40
N GLY A 105 6.72 12.08 5.17
CA GLY A 105 7.78 12.46 4.23
C GLY A 105 8.56 13.67 4.75
N GLY A 106 8.94 13.65 6.02
CA GLY A 106 9.61 14.71 6.76
C GLY A 106 8.69 15.46 7.72
N GLN A 107 9.01 16.72 8.04
CA GLN A 107 8.27 17.54 9.02
C GLN A 107 7.08 18.30 8.40
N LEU A 108 6.47 17.77 7.36
CA LEU A 108 5.33 18.39 6.70
C LEU A 108 4.01 17.92 7.31
N ALA A 109 3.01 18.79 7.35
CA ALA A 109 1.67 18.42 7.82
C ALA A 109 0.98 17.45 6.87
N GLY A 110 0.36 16.42 7.44
CA GLY A 110 -0.34 15.36 6.71
C GLY A 110 0.60 14.38 6.02
N GLY A 111 0.04 13.28 5.51
CA GLY A 111 0.79 12.21 4.88
C GLY A 111 1.31 12.58 3.48
N TRP A 112 2.47 12.05 3.09
CA TRP A 112 3.04 12.33 1.78
C TRP A 112 2.14 11.80 0.64
N LEU A 113 1.53 10.64 0.83
CA LEU A 113 0.60 10.06 -0.14
C LEU A 113 -0.71 10.86 -0.22
N GLY A 114 -1.21 11.33 0.92
CA GLY A 114 -2.37 12.22 0.97
C GLY A 114 -2.13 13.53 0.20
N ARG A 115 -0.93 14.12 0.35
CA ARG A 115 -0.54 15.30 -0.44
C ARG A 115 -0.42 14.96 -1.93
N PHE A 116 0.23 13.85 -2.29
CA PHE A 116 0.33 13.40 -3.68
C PHE A 116 -1.06 13.28 -4.32
N LEU A 117 -1.99 12.58 -3.67
CA LEU A 117 -3.35 12.41 -4.17
C LEU A 117 -4.13 13.71 -4.31
N ARG A 118 -3.86 14.71 -3.45
CA ARG A 118 -4.49 16.04 -3.52
C ARG A 118 -4.02 16.86 -4.70
N TYR A 119 -2.74 16.81 -5.01
CA TYR A 119 -2.14 17.68 -6.03
C TYR A 119 -1.97 17.02 -7.40
N ARG A 120 -2.17 15.71 -7.50
CA ARG A 120 -2.12 15.03 -8.79
C ARG A 120 -3.21 15.55 -9.72
N LYS A 121 -2.91 15.55 -11.00
CA LYS A 121 -3.91 15.81 -12.06
C LYS A 121 -4.52 14.47 -12.48
N GLY A 122 -5.81 14.45 -12.76
CA GLY A 122 -6.47 13.24 -13.23
C GLY A 122 -7.95 13.21 -12.92
N ARG A 123 -8.47 12.04 -12.62
CA ARG A 123 -9.88 11.81 -12.31
C ARG A 123 -10.31 12.50 -11.01
N PRO A 124 -11.58 12.89 -10.90
CA PRO A 124 -12.14 13.30 -9.61
C PRO A 124 -11.93 12.19 -8.57
N PRO A 125 -11.62 12.55 -7.31
CA PRO A 125 -11.45 11.56 -6.27
C PRO A 125 -12.77 10.83 -6.01
N SER A 126 -12.70 9.54 -5.77
CA SER A 126 -13.82 8.70 -5.33
C SER A 126 -13.45 8.00 -4.03
N ALA A 127 -14.43 7.45 -3.33
CA ALA A 127 -14.16 6.76 -2.05
C ALA A 127 -13.18 5.57 -2.19
N LEU A 128 -13.04 4.98 -3.37
CA LEU A 128 -12.09 3.90 -3.67
C LEU A 128 -10.83 4.37 -4.40
N SER A 129 -10.62 5.69 -4.58
CA SER A 129 -9.37 6.19 -5.17
C SER A 129 -8.15 5.88 -4.32
N ALA A 130 -8.30 5.91 -2.99
CA ALA A 130 -7.28 5.46 -2.06
C ALA A 130 -7.89 4.50 -1.05
N VAL A 131 -7.22 3.39 -0.79
CA VAL A 131 -7.67 2.38 0.17
C VAL A 131 -6.53 2.08 1.13
N ALA A 132 -6.81 2.08 2.43
CA ALA A 132 -5.91 1.53 3.44
C ALA A 132 -6.45 0.20 3.93
N LEU A 133 -5.63 -0.84 3.86
CA LEU A 133 -5.97 -2.16 4.41
C LEU A 133 -5.50 -2.25 5.86
N GLY A 134 -6.45 -2.11 6.77
CA GLY A 134 -6.18 -2.08 8.21
C GLY A 134 -7.37 -1.57 9.02
N LYS A 135 -7.15 -1.36 10.33
CA LYS A 135 -8.19 -0.94 11.29
C LYS A 135 -8.35 0.57 11.39
N SER A 136 -7.37 1.33 10.97
CA SER A 136 -7.36 2.79 11.10
C SER A 136 -6.71 3.45 9.90
N MET A 137 -7.05 4.72 9.66
CA MET A 137 -6.42 5.54 8.64
C MET A 137 -4.94 5.73 8.98
N PRO A 138 -4.01 5.29 8.11
CA PRO A 138 -2.58 5.54 8.32
C PRO A 138 -2.25 7.01 8.09
N GLU A 139 -1.22 7.50 8.78
CA GLU A 139 -0.77 8.89 8.66
C GLU A 139 -0.36 9.25 7.23
N VAL A 140 0.15 8.30 6.46
CA VAL A 140 0.55 8.51 5.06
C VAL A 140 -0.60 8.99 4.17
N LEU A 141 -1.84 8.62 4.47
CA LEU A 141 -3.05 9.05 3.74
C LEU A 141 -3.74 10.27 4.35
N ARG A 142 -3.29 10.79 5.50
CA ARG A 142 -3.89 11.95 6.13
C ARG A 142 -3.90 13.16 5.18
N GLY A 143 -5.08 13.71 4.96
CA GLY A 143 -5.29 14.83 4.05
C GLY A 143 -5.49 14.43 2.59
N ALA A 144 -5.66 13.15 2.28
CA ALA A 144 -6.16 12.72 0.97
C ALA A 144 -7.57 13.29 0.72
N PRO A 145 -7.92 13.64 -0.53
CA PRO A 145 -9.25 14.15 -0.88
C PRO A 145 -10.36 13.13 -0.62
N ALA A 146 -10.06 11.84 -0.84
CA ALA A 146 -10.91 10.72 -0.51
C ALA A 146 -10.04 9.49 -0.22
N ALA A 147 -10.36 8.78 0.85
CA ALA A 147 -9.70 7.51 1.20
C ALA A 147 -10.66 6.66 2.04
N THR A 148 -10.61 5.35 1.82
CA THR A 148 -11.38 4.38 2.59
C THR A 148 -10.45 3.47 3.37
N VAL A 149 -10.83 3.16 4.62
CA VAL A 149 -10.16 2.15 5.45
C VAL A 149 -11.03 0.92 5.49
N MET A 150 -10.43 -0.25 5.27
CA MET A 150 -11.11 -1.53 5.42
C MET A 150 -10.12 -2.62 5.85
N GLU A 151 -10.53 -3.57 6.66
CA GLU A 151 -9.70 -4.72 7.01
C GLU A 151 -9.64 -5.73 5.86
N SER A 152 -10.76 -5.91 5.19
CA SER A 152 -10.86 -6.74 3.98
C SER A 152 -12.11 -6.36 3.20
N LEU A 153 -12.14 -6.72 1.92
CA LEU A 153 -13.35 -6.61 1.10
C LEU A 153 -14.48 -7.46 1.67
N ASP A 154 -14.15 -8.59 2.28
CA ASP A 154 -15.12 -9.58 2.75
C ASP A 154 -15.88 -9.10 4.00
N THR A 155 -15.28 -8.24 4.81
CA THR A 155 -15.86 -7.66 6.02
C THR A 155 -16.39 -6.24 5.85
N PHE A 156 -16.12 -5.60 4.70
CA PHE A 156 -16.54 -4.22 4.44
C PHE A 156 -18.03 -4.17 4.07
N SER A 157 -18.87 -3.76 5.03
CA SER A 157 -20.32 -3.67 4.85
C SER A 157 -20.91 -2.53 5.69
N LEU A 158 -22.12 -2.11 5.35
CA LEU A 158 -22.92 -1.22 6.20
C LEU A 158 -23.52 -2.02 7.36
N GLY A 159 -23.00 -1.78 8.56
CA GLY A 159 -23.56 -2.29 9.80
C GLY A 159 -23.25 -3.74 10.14
N SER A 160 -23.37 -4.06 11.43
CA SER A 160 -23.23 -5.41 11.99
C SER A 160 -24.56 -6.10 12.23
N GLY A 161 -25.64 -5.57 11.67
CA GLY A 161 -27.01 -6.04 11.92
C GLY A 161 -27.48 -7.08 10.91
N SER A 162 -28.35 -7.96 11.36
CA SER A 162 -29.04 -9.00 10.58
C SER A 162 -30.13 -8.46 9.65
N GLY A 163 -30.18 -7.15 9.37
CA GLY A 163 -31.13 -6.53 8.46
C GLY A 163 -30.63 -6.49 7.02
N PRO A 164 -31.54 -6.37 6.04
CA PRO A 164 -31.16 -6.29 4.64
C PRO A 164 -30.35 -5.00 4.39
N THR A 165 -29.09 -5.16 4.01
CA THR A 165 -28.17 -4.06 3.67
C THR A 165 -28.72 -3.14 2.58
N GLU A 166 -29.53 -3.67 1.66
CA GLU A 166 -30.19 -2.93 0.59
C GLU A 166 -31.23 -1.91 1.10
N SER A 167 -31.95 -2.23 2.18
CA SER A 167 -32.90 -1.29 2.80
C SER A 167 -32.18 -0.09 3.39
N LEU A 168 -31.08 -0.36 4.15
CA LEU A 168 -30.27 0.68 4.76
C LEU A 168 -29.58 1.57 3.72
N GLN A 169 -29.06 0.99 2.65
CA GLN A 169 -28.48 1.75 1.52
C GLN A 169 -29.51 2.67 0.87
N THR A 170 -30.73 2.18 0.67
CA THR A 170 -31.82 2.95 0.09
C THR A 170 -32.24 4.11 1.00
N GLU A 171 -32.41 3.84 2.30
CA GLU A 171 -32.77 4.84 3.30
C GLU A 171 -31.68 5.93 3.43
N LEU A 172 -30.43 5.54 3.48
CA LEU A 172 -29.32 6.49 3.49
C LEU A 172 -29.23 7.28 2.17
N GLY A 173 -29.51 6.64 1.04
CA GLY A 173 -29.58 7.30 -0.26
C GLY A 173 -30.66 8.39 -0.30
N VAL A 174 -31.83 8.14 0.29
CA VAL A 174 -32.90 9.13 0.43
C VAL A 174 -32.50 10.25 1.40
N LEU A 175 -31.95 9.90 2.57
CA LEU A 175 -31.57 10.84 3.62
C LEU A 175 -30.49 11.84 3.15
N TYR A 176 -29.48 11.35 2.44
CA TYR A 176 -28.37 12.16 1.95
C TYR A 176 -28.54 12.65 0.50
N GLY A 177 -29.59 12.19 -0.20
CA GLY A 177 -29.86 12.56 -1.59
C GLY A 177 -30.38 13.98 -1.79
N ALA A 178 -30.81 14.68 -0.72
CA ALA A 178 -31.29 16.06 -0.81
C ALA A 178 -30.19 17.00 -1.30
N LYS A 179 -30.50 17.83 -2.30
CA LYS A 179 -29.54 18.71 -3.01
C LYS A 179 -28.81 19.71 -2.11
N GLU A 180 -29.37 20.04 -0.95
CA GLU A 180 -28.83 21.04 -0.02
C GLU A 180 -27.98 20.44 1.11
N ASN A 181 -27.78 19.13 1.13
CA ASN A 181 -27.01 18.47 2.18
C ASN A 181 -25.50 18.54 1.87
N ILE A 182 -24.72 19.21 2.73
CA ILE A 182 -23.27 19.33 2.63
C ILE A 182 -22.57 17.95 2.57
N LEU A 183 -23.16 16.95 3.24
CA LEU A 183 -22.65 15.58 3.27
C LEU A 183 -23.12 14.73 2.07
N GLY A 184 -24.07 15.23 1.28
CA GLY A 184 -24.69 14.49 0.20
C GLY A 184 -23.72 13.93 -0.83
N PRO A 185 -22.74 14.70 -1.36
CA PRO A 185 -21.74 14.17 -2.27
C PRO A 185 -20.91 13.04 -1.67
N ALA A 186 -20.36 13.24 -0.48
CA ALA A 186 -19.53 12.24 0.19
C ALA A 186 -20.33 10.96 0.54
N ALA A 187 -21.59 11.10 0.93
CA ALA A 187 -22.46 9.95 1.21
C ALA A 187 -22.77 9.15 -0.06
N ARG A 188 -23.06 9.82 -1.18
CA ARG A 188 -23.26 9.12 -2.47
C ARG A 188 -22.02 8.37 -2.90
N ASP A 189 -20.85 9.00 -2.83
CA ASP A 189 -19.57 8.34 -3.17
C ASP A 189 -19.33 7.12 -2.28
N THR A 190 -19.65 7.21 -0.99
CA THR A 190 -19.53 6.10 -0.05
C THR A 190 -20.49 4.96 -0.39
N LEU A 191 -21.76 5.27 -0.67
CA LEU A 191 -22.76 4.26 -1.06
C LEU A 191 -22.40 3.58 -2.38
N GLU A 192 -21.89 4.34 -3.35
CA GLU A 192 -21.40 3.79 -4.61
C GLU A 192 -20.21 2.86 -4.39
N ALA A 193 -19.25 3.26 -3.55
CA ALA A 193 -18.11 2.43 -3.17
C ALA A 193 -18.53 1.11 -2.52
N LEU A 194 -19.49 1.18 -1.58
CA LEU A 194 -20.06 -0.02 -0.96
C LEU A 194 -20.69 -0.95 -1.98
N GLY A 195 -21.51 -0.42 -2.89
CA GLY A 195 -22.11 -1.22 -3.96
C GLY A 195 -21.06 -1.86 -4.89
N ARG A 196 -19.93 -1.19 -5.14
CA ARG A 196 -18.82 -1.77 -5.90
C ARG A 196 -18.13 -2.89 -5.12
N VAL A 197 -17.84 -2.69 -3.84
CA VAL A 197 -17.23 -3.71 -2.98
C VAL A 197 -18.14 -4.94 -2.84
N GLU A 198 -19.44 -4.75 -2.68
CA GLU A 198 -20.40 -5.87 -2.62
C GLU A 198 -20.42 -6.70 -3.89
N ARG A 199 -20.33 -6.08 -5.07
CA ARG A 199 -20.17 -6.81 -6.32
C ARG A 199 -18.88 -7.63 -6.33
N LEU A 200 -17.76 -7.02 -5.94
CA LEU A 200 -16.46 -7.70 -5.85
C LEU A 200 -16.44 -8.90 -4.91
N ARG A 201 -17.22 -8.84 -3.82
CA ARG A 201 -17.34 -9.96 -2.88
C ARG A 201 -17.99 -11.18 -3.54
N ARG A 202 -18.88 -10.95 -4.49
CA ARG A 202 -19.59 -12.02 -5.23
C ARG A 202 -18.77 -12.57 -6.39
N GLU A 203 -17.73 -11.84 -6.82
CA GLU A 203 -16.84 -12.28 -7.89
C GLU A 203 -15.79 -13.23 -7.33
N ASP A 204 -15.69 -14.41 -7.91
CA ASP A 204 -14.58 -15.32 -7.67
C ASP A 204 -13.39 -14.84 -8.50
N LEU A 205 -12.44 -14.20 -7.82
CA LEU A 205 -11.19 -13.71 -8.40
C LEU A 205 -10.02 -14.55 -7.86
N PRO A 206 -9.79 -15.75 -8.41
CA PRO A 206 -8.70 -16.60 -7.94
C PRO A 206 -7.34 -15.91 -8.19
N PRO A 207 -6.31 -16.25 -7.40
CA PRO A 207 -4.96 -15.76 -7.64
C PRO A 207 -4.50 -16.05 -9.07
N GLU A 208 -3.75 -15.11 -9.66
CA GLU A 208 -3.15 -15.24 -10.99
C GLU A 208 -1.64 -15.41 -10.90
N ASN A 209 -1.03 -15.84 -12.00
CA ASN A 209 0.42 -16.00 -12.13
C ASN A 209 1.05 -16.91 -11.06
N GLY A 210 0.29 -17.87 -10.53
CA GLY A 210 0.77 -18.79 -9.50
C GLY A 210 0.96 -18.14 -8.13
N ALA A 211 0.33 -16.99 -7.85
CA ALA A 211 0.44 -16.33 -6.56
C ALA A 211 -0.22 -17.16 -5.46
N GLU A 212 0.54 -17.42 -4.40
CA GLU A 212 0.08 -18.10 -3.20
C GLU A 212 0.11 -17.14 -2.02
N TYR A 213 -0.98 -17.08 -1.26
CA TYR A 213 -1.11 -16.23 -0.08
C TYR A 213 -1.18 -17.09 1.18
N ARG A 214 -0.28 -16.83 2.12
CA ARG A 214 -0.32 -17.47 3.45
C ARG A 214 -1.57 -17.04 4.22
N ASP A 215 -1.94 -17.83 5.22
CA ASP A 215 -3.03 -17.50 6.13
C ASP A 215 -2.53 -16.56 7.26
N ASP A 216 -2.14 -15.35 6.89
CA ASP A 216 -1.77 -14.28 7.81
C ASP A 216 -2.33 -12.93 7.33
N SER A 217 -2.33 -11.94 8.21
CA SER A 217 -2.90 -10.61 7.94
C SER A 217 -2.19 -9.87 6.81
N PHE A 218 -0.87 -10.02 6.69
CA PHE A 218 -0.08 -9.36 5.65
C PHE A 218 -0.38 -9.95 4.27
N ALA A 219 -0.34 -11.28 4.16
CA ALA A 219 -0.67 -11.97 2.91
C ALA A 219 -2.13 -11.74 2.51
N ASN A 220 -3.06 -11.70 3.48
CA ASN A 220 -4.44 -11.32 3.20
C ASN A 220 -4.53 -9.89 2.66
N GLY A 221 -3.81 -8.92 3.24
CA GLY A 221 -3.72 -7.55 2.71
C GLY A 221 -3.29 -7.51 1.24
N LEU A 222 -2.23 -8.24 0.88
CA LEU A 222 -1.77 -8.34 -0.50
C LEU A 222 -2.80 -8.98 -1.42
N ARG A 223 -3.52 -10.01 -0.95
CA ARG A 223 -4.62 -10.64 -1.70
C ARG A 223 -5.75 -9.66 -1.95
N GLN A 224 -6.17 -8.88 -0.94
CA GLN A 224 -7.22 -7.86 -1.11
C GLN A 224 -6.75 -6.75 -2.07
N THR A 225 -5.49 -6.33 -1.99
CA THR A 225 -4.88 -5.38 -2.93
C THR A 225 -4.99 -5.88 -4.37
N ALA A 226 -4.60 -7.12 -4.63
CA ALA A 226 -4.69 -7.72 -5.96
C ALA A 226 -6.14 -7.78 -6.47
N ARG A 227 -7.10 -8.13 -5.62
CA ARG A 227 -8.54 -8.13 -5.97
C ARG A 227 -9.02 -6.73 -6.36
N LEU A 228 -8.67 -5.69 -5.60
CA LEU A 228 -9.03 -4.29 -5.89
C LEU A 228 -8.46 -3.80 -7.23
N ILE A 229 -7.19 -4.12 -7.50
CA ILE A 229 -6.52 -3.73 -8.76
C ILE A 229 -7.21 -4.42 -9.95
N ARG A 230 -7.43 -5.73 -9.88
CA ARG A 230 -8.06 -6.50 -10.94
C ARG A 230 -9.49 -6.05 -11.23
N ALA A 231 -10.20 -5.65 -10.22
CA ALA A 231 -11.57 -5.15 -10.33
C ALA A 231 -11.70 -3.76 -10.97
N ARG A 232 -10.59 -3.07 -11.22
CA ARG A 232 -10.55 -1.74 -11.87
C ARG A 232 -11.53 -0.74 -11.25
N VAL A 233 -11.61 -0.72 -9.92
CA VAL A 233 -12.56 0.14 -9.16
C VAL A 233 -12.21 1.63 -9.16
N GLY A 234 -11.21 2.03 -9.90
CA GLY A 234 -10.70 3.39 -9.89
C GLY A 234 -9.63 3.62 -8.82
N LEU A 235 -9.00 2.54 -8.32
CA LEU A 235 -7.95 2.58 -7.31
C LEU A 235 -6.69 3.26 -7.86
N GLU A 236 -6.19 4.25 -7.15
CA GLU A 236 -4.99 5.00 -7.48
C GLU A 236 -3.85 4.73 -6.49
N ALA A 237 -4.21 4.48 -5.21
CA ALA A 237 -3.26 4.11 -4.17
C ALA A 237 -3.86 3.10 -3.19
N VAL A 238 -3.04 2.18 -2.69
CA VAL A 238 -3.36 1.25 -1.62
C VAL A 238 -2.13 0.98 -0.75
#